data_b1effd354453c1970fb47ffcc888ed5d
#
_entry.id   b1effd354453c1970fb47ffcc888ed5d
#
_cell.length_a   1.000
_cell.length_b   1.000
_cell.length_c   1.000
_cell.angle_alpha   90.00
_cell.angle_beta   90.00
_cell.angle_gamma   90.00
#
_symmetry.space_group_name_H-M   'P 1'
#
loop_
_entity.id
_entity.type
_entity.pdbx_description
1 polymer ?
#
loop_
_entity_poly.entity_id
_entity_poly.type
_entity_poly.pdbx_seq_one_letter_code
_entity_poly.pdbx_strand_id
1 'polypeptide(L)'
;MVQFYVELSLNTYFIQNHSLYLHQHAYPASRQNSALRVSFLFLYPMSKVPYAKPALTYAEQLQQLKSRGLTINDESAFFHLLQIKSYYRLSGYWYLLLANKQNHIFKPGANFDTAWQIYQFDKDLRQLVVSQLEKIEIAIRAKMIYIFSHQFGPFWYTNPNLFINAHSNADTLAKITDEFYRSDAPFVRSFKMKYSDPLPPCWTAFEIISFGSISKLYTNFKPGRSKREVADWFGLDDTTLSSWIHSLVYVRNVCAHHSRLWNRVMRIQLV
;
A
#
# COMPACT_ATOMS: atom_id res chain seq x y z
N MET A 1 27.25 9.17 9.67
CA MET A 1 26.17 8.75 10.60
C MET A 1 25.07 9.80 10.44
N VAL A 2 24.11 9.54 9.53
CA VAL A 2 23.00 10.47 9.27
C VAL A 2 21.77 9.89 9.96
N GLN A 3 21.42 10.52 11.05
CA GLN A 3 20.31 10.16 11.90
C GLN A 3 19.03 10.67 11.20
N PHE A 4 18.25 9.77 10.59
CA PHE A 4 16.94 10.09 10.04
C PHE A 4 15.90 10.02 11.15
N TYR A 5 15.66 11.13 11.82
CA TYR A 5 14.43 11.34 12.58
C TYR A 5 13.32 11.76 11.61
N VAL A 6 12.44 10.84 11.26
CA VAL A 6 11.11 11.19 10.77
C VAL A 6 10.19 11.19 11.99
N GLU A 7 9.99 12.35 12.61
CA GLU A 7 8.93 12.53 13.61
C GLU A 7 7.57 12.32 12.94
N LEU A 8 6.98 11.15 13.19
CA LEU A 8 5.58 10.86 12.91
C LEU A 8 4.70 11.46 14.04
N SER A 9 4.66 12.78 14.17
CA SER A 9 3.80 13.48 15.12
C SER A 9 2.35 13.66 14.64
N LEU A 10 1.84 12.76 13.79
CA LEU A 10 0.45 12.82 13.27
C LEU A 10 -0.51 11.80 13.87
N ASN A 11 -0.07 10.99 14.85
CA ASN A 11 -0.92 9.91 15.38
C ASN A 11 -1.69 10.23 16.65
N THR A 12 -1.44 11.37 17.30
CA THR A 12 -2.10 11.72 18.58
C THR A 12 -3.46 12.39 18.41
N TYR A 13 -3.79 12.91 17.23
CA TYR A 13 -5.06 13.63 17.02
C TYR A 13 -6.24 12.73 16.63
N PHE A 14 -5.99 11.49 16.21
CA PHE A 14 -7.04 10.58 15.71
C PHE A 14 -7.57 9.59 16.75
N ILE A 15 -6.84 9.32 17.83
CA ILE A 15 -7.26 8.37 18.87
C ILE A 15 -8.23 8.99 19.87
N GLN A 16 -8.22 10.31 20.05
CA GLN A 16 -9.11 10.97 21.01
C GLN A 16 -10.55 11.17 20.53
N ASN A 17 -10.84 11.11 19.22
CA ASN A 17 -12.19 11.37 18.71
C ASN A 17 -13.01 10.12 18.34
N HIS A 18 -12.50 8.91 18.47
CA HIS A 18 -13.26 7.67 18.28
C HIS A 18 -13.63 6.94 19.58
N SER A 19 -13.15 7.41 20.75
CA SER A 19 -13.49 6.83 22.06
C SER A 19 -14.79 7.36 22.65
N LEU A 20 -15.45 8.32 22.04
CA LEU A 20 -16.64 8.99 22.60
C LEU A 20 -18.00 8.41 22.17
N TYR A 21 -18.03 7.31 21.41
CA TYR A 21 -19.32 6.70 20.97
C TYR A 21 -19.62 5.33 21.60
N LEU A 22 -18.88 4.88 22.62
CA LEU A 22 -19.11 3.59 23.30
C LEU A 22 -19.52 3.70 24.78
N HIS A 23 -19.75 4.89 25.33
CA HIS A 23 -20.19 5.06 26.70
C HIS A 23 -21.41 5.97 26.82
N GLN A 24 -22.59 5.41 26.49
CA GLN A 24 -23.86 5.80 27.08
C GLN A 24 -24.88 4.70 26.78
N HIS A 25 -25.01 3.76 27.68
CA HIS A 25 -26.21 3.05 28.12
C HIS A 25 -25.83 1.91 29.07
N ALA A 26 -25.41 2.30 30.28
CA ALA A 26 -25.43 1.37 31.40
C ALA A 26 -26.80 1.53 32.11
N TYR A 27 -27.63 0.50 32.02
CA TYR A 27 -28.81 0.39 32.89
C TYR A 27 -28.47 -0.39 34.16
N PRO A 28 -29.03 -0.04 35.33
CA PRO A 28 -28.70 -0.66 36.60
C PRO A 28 -29.28 -2.07 36.73
N ALA A 29 -28.51 -2.92 37.37
CA ALA A 29 -28.87 -4.29 37.62
C ALA A 29 -29.99 -4.38 38.67
N SER A 30 -31.13 -4.99 38.33
CA SER A 30 -32.04 -5.59 39.29
C SER A 30 -32.14 -7.10 38.94
N ARG A 31 -31.90 -7.92 39.99
CA ARG A 31 -32.02 -9.38 39.94
C ARG A 31 -33.45 -9.78 39.66
N GLN A 32 -33.69 -10.55 38.64
CA GLN A 32 -34.68 -11.64 38.62
C GLN A 32 -34.37 -12.65 37.52
N ASN A 33 -34.40 -13.91 37.89
CA ASN A 33 -34.20 -15.07 37.04
C ASN A 33 -35.29 -15.14 35.94
N SER A 34 -34.85 -15.12 34.69
CA SER A 34 -35.62 -15.74 33.60
C SER A 34 -34.69 -15.98 32.41
N ALA A 35 -34.87 -17.12 31.77
CA ALA A 35 -34.07 -17.66 30.71
C ALA A 35 -33.68 -16.62 29.66
N LEU A 36 -32.37 -16.38 29.47
CA LEU A 36 -31.81 -15.61 28.37
C LEU A 36 -32.16 -16.29 27.03
N ARG A 37 -33.24 -15.84 26.40
CA ARG A 37 -33.42 -16.02 24.96
C ARG A 37 -32.35 -15.14 24.28
N VAL A 38 -31.25 -15.74 23.90
CA VAL A 38 -30.30 -15.15 22.97
C VAL A 38 -31.02 -15.06 21.64
N SER A 39 -31.61 -13.90 21.34
CA SER A 39 -32.07 -13.58 20.01
C SER A 39 -30.84 -13.44 19.13
N PHE A 40 -30.49 -14.48 18.39
CA PHE A 40 -29.58 -14.36 17.25
C PHE A 40 -30.27 -13.41 16.24
N LEU A 41 -29.87 -12.16 16.24
CA LEU A 41 -30.08 -11.26 15.12
C LEU A 41 -29.33 -11.88 13.94
N PHE A 42 -30.02 -12.68 13.14
CA PHE A 42 -29.58 -13.04 11.80
C PHE A 42 -29.45 -11.72 11.04
N LEU A 43 -28.22 -11.18 10.95
CA LEU A 43 -27.87 -10.21 9.94
C LEU A 43 -28.09 -10.91 8.59
N TYR A 44 -29.28 -10.75 8.01
CA TYR A 44 -29.51 -11.14 6.64
C TYR A 44 -28.44 -10.43 5.81
N PRO A 45 -27.60 -11.16 5.05
CA PRO A 45 -26.72 -10.50 4.13
C PRO A 45 -27.60 -9.69 3.18
N MET A 46 -27.42 -8.37 3.16
CA MET A 46 -28.12 -7.50 2.22
C MET A 46 -27.90 -8.09 0.82
N SER A 47 -28.97 -8.50 0.17
CA SER A 47 -28.90 -9.07 -1.17
C SER A 47 -28.21 -8.08 -2.09
N LYS A 48 -27.10 -8.51 -2.71
CA LYS A 48 -26.38 -7.68 -3.68
C LYS A 48 -27.30 -7.42 -4.87
N VAL A 49 -27.40 -6.15 -5.24
CA VAL A 49 -28.17 -5.75 -6.44
C VAL A 49 -27.23 -5.54 -7.62
N PRO A 50 -27.68 -5.81 -8.87
CA PRO A 50 -26.89 -5.50 -10.05
C PRO A 50 -26.56 -4.00 -10.13
N TYR A 51 -25.39 -3.68 -10.65
CA TYR A 51 -24.99 -2.29 -10.89
C TYR A 51 -25.76 -1.73 -12.10
N ALA A 52 -26.62 -0.74 -11.86
CA ALA A 52 -27.52 -0.17 -12.87
C ALA A 52 -27.27 1.32 -13.17
N LYS A 53 -26.16 1.91 -12.70
CA LYS A 53 -25.88 3.33 -12.96
C LYS A 53 -25.36 3.51 -14.39
N PRO A 54 -25.96 4.40 -15.20
CA PRO A 54 -25.50 4.67 -16.56
C PRO A 54 -24.18 5.44 -16.56
N ALA A 55 -23.47 5.38 -17.68
CA ALA A 55 -22.35 6.27 -17.93
C ALA A 55 -22.89 7.70 -18.15
N LEU A 56 -22.25 8.68 -17.50
CA LEU A 56 -22.56 10.09 -17.64
C LEU A 56 -21.52 10.79 -18.52
N THR A 57 -21.99 11.70 -19.38
CA THR A 57 -21.12 12.64 -20.08
C THR A 57 -20.45 13.59 -19.10
N TYR A 58 -19.37 14.26 -19.52
CA TYR A 58 -18.69 15.26 -18.67
C TYR A 58 -19.61 16.40 -18.25
N ALA A 59 -20.51 16.82 -19.13
CA ALA A 59 -21.52 17.85 -18.82
C ALA A 59 -22.49 17.39 -17.74
N GLU A 60 -22.99 16.16 -17.83
CA GLU A 60 -23.88 15.57 -16.83
C GLU A 60 -23.14 15.37 -15.48
N GLN A 61 -21.86 14.96 -15.50
CA GLN A 61 -21.04 14.85 -14.28
C GLN A 61 -20.88 16.20 -13.59
N LEU A 62 -20.60 17.27 -14.35
CA LEU A 62 -20.52 18.64 -13.84
C LEU A 62 -21.85 19.08 -13.21
N GLN A 63 -22.96 18.93 -13.93
CA GLN A 63 -24.30 19.31 -13.43
C GLN A 63 -24.67 18.52 -12.17
N GLN A 64 -24.35 17.24 -12.13
CA GLN A 64 -24.58 16.41 -10.95
C GLN A 64 -23.81 16.91 -9.72
N LEU A 65 -22.56 17.34 -9.87
CA LEU A 65 -21.79 17.88 -8.75
C LEU A 65 -22.33 19.23 -8.27
N LYS A 66 -22.72 20.10 -9.19
CA LYS A 66 -23.36 21.39 -8.88
C LYS A 66 -24.69 21.21 -8.16
N SER A 67 -25.53 20.28 -8.63
CA SER A 67 -26.82 19.97 -7.99
C SER A 67 -26.67 19.40 -6.57
N ARG A 68 -25.53 18.81 -6.27
CA ARG A 68 -25.16 18.30 -4.94
C ARG A 68 -24.49 19.35 -4.03
N GLY A 69 -24.35 20.58 -4.52
CA GLY A 69 -23.81 21.71 -3.74
C GLY A 69 -22.30 21.94 -3.83
N LEU A 70 -21.61 21.35 -4.84
CA LEU A 70 -20.19 21.67 -5.07
C LEU A 70 -20.08 22.94 -5.91
N THR A 71 -19.38 23.95 -5.39
CA THR A 71 -19.02 25.14 -6.15
C THR A 71 -17.85 24.82 -7.08
N ILE A 72 -17.96 25.20 -8.36
CA ILE A 72 -16.92 25.04 -9.38
C ILE A 72 -16.77 26.40 -10.05
N ASN A 73 -15.66 27.09 -9.74
CA ASN A 73 -15.41 28.47 -10.19
C ASN A 73 -15.04 28.55 -11.68
N ASP A 74 -14.23 27.61 -12.14
CA ASP A 74 -13.82 27.50 -13.54
C ASP A 74 -14.31 26.16 -14.12
N GLU A 75 -15.47 26.22 -14.77
CA GLU A 75 -16.09 25.03 -15.38
C GLU A 75 -15.27 24.50 -16.57
N SER A 76 -14.59 25.38 -17.32
CA SER A 76 -13.76 24.99 -18.46
C SER A 76 -12.54 24.18 -18.00
N ALA A 77 -11.82 24.69 -17.00
CA ALA A 77 -10.69 23.97 -16.40
C ALA A 77 -11.15 22.65 -15.76
N PHE A 78 -12.30 22.66 -15.05
CA PHE A 78 -12.86 21.45 -14.47
C PHE A 78 -13.22 20.41 -15.54
N PHE A 79 -13.83 20.83 -16.64
CA PHE A 79 -14.18 19.96 -17.75
C PHE A 79 -12.94 19.30 -18.36
N HIS A 80 -11.86 20.07 -18.57
CA HIS A 80 -10.58 19.53 -19.00
C HIS A 80 -9.99 18.52 -18.00
N LEU A 81 -10.08 18.81 -16.70
CA LEU A 81 -9.63 17.88 -15.66
C LEU A 81 -10.41 16.57 -15.65
N LEU A 82 -11.72 16.59 -15.93
CA LEU A 82 -12.51 15.35 -16.07
C LEU A 82 -12.02 14.48 -17.22
N GLN A 83 -11.60 15.07 -18.33
CA GLN A 83 -11.07 14.35 -19.51
C GLN A 83 -9.75 13.63 -19.20
N ILE A 84 -8.85 14.26 -18.44
CA ILE A 84 -7.49 13.75 -18.19
C ILE A 84 -7.31 13.01 -16.86
N LYS A 85 -8.23 13.19 -15.89
CA LYS A 85 -8.12 12.61 -14.54
C LYS A 85 -9.26 11.66 -14.19
N SER A 86 -10.36 11.69 -14.90
CA SER A 86 -11.65 11.03 -14.64
C SER A 86 -12.35 11.48 -13.34
N TYR A 87 -13.69 11.42 -13.40
CA TYR A 87 -14.57 11.69 -12.25
C TYR A 87 -14.24 10.81 -11.04
N TYR A 88 -14.07 9.50 -11.27
CA TYR A 88 -13.86 8.55 -10.17
C TYR A 88 -12.55 8.82 -9.41
N ARG A 89 -11.49 9.18 -10.12
CA ARG A 89 -10.21 9.55 -9.48
C ARG A 89 -10.35 10.81 -8.64
N LEU A 90 -10.97 11.86 -9.18
CA LEU A 90 -11.15 13.12 -8.47
C LEU A 90 -12.11 12.98 -7.28
N SER A 91 -13.11 12.09 -7.37
CA SER A 91 -14.08 11.88 -6.29
C SER A 91 -13.45 11.45 -4.96
N GLY A 92 -12.31 10.78 -5.01
CA GLY A 92 -11.55 10.42 -3.81
C GLY A 92 -11.08 11.63 -2.98
N TYR A 93 -10.97 12.82 -3.59
CA TYR A 93 -10.47 14.03 -2.92
C TYR A 93 -11.59 14.96 -2.45
N TRP A 94 -12.70 15.07 -3.18
CA TRP A 94 -13.86 15.81 -2.68
C TRP A 94 -14.77 15.03 -1.74
N TYR A 95 -14.52 13.72 -1.55
CA TYR A 95 -15.29 12.90 -0.60
C TYR A 95 -15.28 13.47 0.83
N LEU A 96 -14.22 14.16 1.24
CA LEU A 96 -14.08 14.83 2.53
C LEU A 96 -14.94 16.10 2.66
N LEU A 97 -15.34 16.68 1.53
CA LEU A 97 -16.19 17.85 1.45
C LEU A 97 -17.68 17.48 1.54
N LEU A 98 -18.04 16.20 1.60
CA LEU A 98 -19.41 15.74 1.74
C LEU A 98 -19.90 15.92 3.17
N ALA A 99 -21.06 16.54 3.33
CA ALA A 99 -21.84 16.56 4.56
C ALA A 99 -22.61 15.25 4.74
N ASN A 100 -23.26 14.79 3.65
CA ASN A 100 -23.96 13.51 3.61
C ASN A 100 -23.30 12.59 2.56
N LYS A 101 -22.64 11.54 3.06
CA LYS A 101 -21.92 10.58 2.23
C LYS A 101 -22.82 9.62 1.47
N GLN A 102 -23.99 9.31 2.01
CA GLN A 102 -24.96 8.40 1.37
C GLN A 102 -25.61 9.05 0.15
N ASN A 103 -26.05 10.30 0.29
CA ASN A 103 -26.70 11.07 -0.76
C ASN A 103 -25.72 11.92 -1.58
N HIS A 104 -24.42 11.87 -1.25
CA HIS A 104 -23.36 12.66 -1.89
C HIS A 104 -23.62 14.18 -1.87
N ILE A 105 -24.24 14.71 -0.81
CA ILE A 105 -24.47 16.16 -0.62
C ILE A 105 -23.25 16.81 -0.01
N PHE A 106 -22.80 17.90 -0.60
CA PHE A 106 -21.62 18.65 -0.14
C PHE A 106 -21.95 19.55 1.06
N LYS A 107 -20.93 19.89 1.83
CA LYS A 107 -21.00 20.87 2.91
C LYS A 107 -21.27 22.26 2.35
N PRO A 108 -21.94 23.16 3.09
CA PRO A 108 -22.03 24.56 2.69
C PRO A 108 -20.65 25.16 2.40
N GLY A 109 -20.48 25.85 1.29
CA GLY A 109 -19.20 26.46 0.89
C GLY A 109 -18.17 25.46 0.33
N ALA A 110 -18.51 24.17 0.12
CA ALA A 110 -17.62 23.23 -0.52
C ALA A 110 -17.25 23.70 -1.95
N ASN A 111 -15.95 23.75 -2.24
CA ASN A 111 -15.43 24.21 -3.52
C ASN A 111 -14.50 23.15 -4.11
N PHE A 112 -14.55 22.98 -5.43
CA PHE A 112 -13.68 22.06 -6.16
C PHE A 112 -12.22 22.43 -6.04
N ASP A 113 -11.88 23.71 -5.96
CA ASP A 113 -10.49 24.18 -5.83
C ASP A 113 -9.80 23.58 -4.59
N THR A 114 -10.54 23.43 -3.48
CA THR A 114 -10.05 22.73 -2.27
C THR A 114 -9.72 21.25 -2.57
N ALA A 115 -10.60 20.54 -3.25
CA ALA A 115 -10.34 19.15 -3.64
C ALA A 115 -9.16 19.02 -4.60
N TRP A 116 -9.00 19.99 -5.50
CA TRP A 116 -7.89 20.03 -6.43
C TRP A 116 -6.55 20.30 -5.74
N GLN A 117 -6.49 21.20 -4.77
CA GLN A 117 -5.30 21.42 -3.94
C GLN A 117 -4.90 20.18 -3.17
N ILE A 118 -5.86 19.45 -2.60
CA ILE A 118 -5.60 18.17 -1.92
C ILE A 118 -5.07 17.12 -2.91
N TYR A 119 -5.62 17.06 -4.12
CA TYR A 119 -5.12 16.16 -5.17
C TYR A 119 -3.65 16.46 -5.53
N GLN A 120 -3.31 17.73 -5.68
CA GLN A 120 -1.95 18.16 -6.01
C GLN A 120 -0.99 17.84 -4.87
N PHE A 121 -1.36 18.19 -3.65
CA PHE A 121 -0.59 17.83 -2.45
C PHE A 121 -0.32 16.33 -2.35
N ASP A 122 -1.35 15.49 -2.55
CA ASP A 122 -1.21 14.03 -2.50
C ASP A 122 -0.31 13.50 -3.63
N LYS A 123 -0.37 14.12 -4.81
CA LYS A 123 0.55 13.81 -5.92
C LYS A 123 2.00 14.08 -5.53
N ASP A 124 2.27 15.27 -4.98
CA ASP A 124 3.62 15.68 -4.61
C ASP A 124 4.15 14.85 -3.43
N LEU A 125 3.29 14.53 -2.46
CA LEU A 125 3.59 13.62 -1.36
C LEU A 125 3.98 12.23 -1.88
N ARG A 126 3.24 11.66 -2.84
CA ARG A 126 3.61 10.36 -3.43
C ARG A 126 4.97 10.41 -4.13
N GLN A 127 5.27 11.48 -4.86
CA GLN A 127 6.56 11.65 -5.54
C GLN A 127 7.72 11.70 -4.53
N LEU A 128 7.55 12.48 -3.46
CA LEU A 128 8.54 12.55 -2.38
C LEU A 128 8.77 11.17 -1.73
N VAL A 129 7.68 10.48 -1.39
CA VAL A 129 7.75 9.17 -0.74
C VAL A 129 8.40 8.13 -1.65
N VAL A 130 8.04 8.07 -2.93
CA VAL A 130 8.66 7.13 -3.89
C VAL A 130 10.16 7.37 -4.01
N SER A 131 10.59 8.63 -4.09
CA SER A 131 12.02 8.97 -4.18
C SER A 131 12.83 8.50 -2.96
N GLN A 132 12.24 8.50 -1.76
CA GLN A 132 12.92 7.95 -0.58
C GLN A 132 12.85 6.42 -0.53
N LEU A 133 11.72 5.85 -0.92
CA LEU A 133 11.54 4.39 -0.97
C LEU A 133 12.50 3.72 -1.95
N GLU A 134 12.79 4.36 -3.08
CA GLU A 134 13.79 3.88 -4.06
C GLU A 134 15.16 3.68 -3.40
N LYS A 135 15.62 4.66 -2.62
CA LYS A 135 16.92 4.57 -1.90
C LYS A 135 16.94 3.41 -0.92
N ILE A 136 15.84 3.22 -0.19
CA ILE A 136 15.71 2.13 0.79
C ILE A 136 15.68 0.78 0.08
N GLU A 137 14.89 0.66 -1.00
CA GLU A 137 14.79 -0.56 -1.80
C GLU A 137 16.15 -0.98 -2.35
N ILE A 138 16.91 -0.04 -2.95
CA ILE A 138 18.25 -0.29 -3.48
C ILE A 138 19.21 -0.72 -2.37
N ALA A 139 19.18 -0.06 -1.21
CA ALA A 139 20.06 -0.39 -0.09
C ALA A 139 19.77 -1.80 0.46
N ILE A 140 18.50 -2.19 0.58
CA ILE A 140 18.10 -3.53 1.02
C ILE A 140 18.60 -4.59 0.03
N ARG A 141 18.39 -4.38 -1.29
CA ARG A 141 18.90 -5.27 -2.34
C ARG A 141 20.43 -5.45 -2.22
N ALA A 142 21.15 -4.34 -2.15
CA ALA A 142 22.61 -4.37 -2.07
C ALA A 142 23.12 -5.13 -0.84
N LYS A 143 22.49 -4.94 0.33
CA LYS A 143 22.89 -5.65 1.55
C LYS A 143 22.57 -7.13 1.52
N MET A 144 21.40 -7.51 1.03
CA MET A 144 21.03 -8.92 0.84
C MET A 144 21.97 -9.61 -0.17
N ILE A 145 22.26 -8.96 -1.30
CA ILE A 145 23.19 -9.49 -2.30
C ILE A 145 24.55 -9.73 -1.64
N TYR A 146 25.11 -8.72 -1.01
CA TYR A 146 26.45 -8.80 -0.44
C TYR A 146 26.55 -9.87 0.65
N ILE A 147 25.73 -9.77 1.70
CA ILE A 147 25.83 -10.61 2.89
C ILE A 147 25.49 -12.06 2.58
N PHE A 148 24.38 -12.31 1.89
CA PHE A 148 23.94 -13.68 1.64
C PHE A 148 24.80 -14.39 0.58
N SER A 149 25.29 -13.69 -0.45
CA SER A 149 26.14 -14.35 -1.43
C SER A 149 27.55 -14.70 -0.87
N HIS A 150 28.09 -13.90 0.03
CA HIS A 150 29.35 -14.24 0.68
C HIS A 150 29.22 -15.46 1.62
N GLN A 151 28.06 -15.60 2.24
CA GLN A 151 27.83 -16.71 3.18
C GLN A 151 27.34 -17.99 2.50
N PHE A 152 26.50 -17.87 1.45
CA PHE A 152 25.75 -19.00 0.88
C PHE A 152 25.96 -19.17 -0.63
N GLY A 153 26.81 -18.34 -1.24
CA GLY A 153 27.10 -18.37 -2.66
C GLY A 153 26.09 -17.58 -3.53
N PRO A 154 26.37 -17.44 -4.83
CA PRO A 154 25.65 -16.55 -5.75
C PRO A 154 24.19 -16.96 -6.00
N PHE A 155 23.85 -18.23 -5.80
CA PHE A 155 22.52 -18.79 -6.06
C PHE A 155 21.74 -19.10 -4.78
N TRP A 156 22.08 -18.47 -3.66
CA TRP A 156 21.47 -18.71 -2.34
C TRP A 156 19.92 -18.68 -2.37
N TYR A 157 19.35 -17.84 -3.20
CA TYR A 157 17.88 -17.66 -3.29
C TYR A 157 17.15 -18.88 -3.90
N THR A 158 17.87 -19.78 -4.55
CA THR A 158 17.33 -21.04 -5.10
C THR A 158 17.40 -22.20 -4.10
N ASN A 159 18.13 -22.08 -3.00
CA ASN A 159 18.29 -23.15 -2.03
C ASN A 159 17.15 -23.15 -0.99
N PRO A 160 16.19 -24.10 -1.06
CA PRO A 160 15.04 -24.14 -0.17
C PRO A 160 15.42 -24.33 1.30
N ASN A 161 16.61 -24.90 1.59
CA ASN A 161 17.05 -25.14 2.95
C ASN A 161 17.37 -23.86 3.73
N LEU A 162 17.53 -22.72 3.06
CA LEU A 162 17.79 -21.41 3.69
C LEU A 162 16.51 -20.71 4.13
N PHE A 163 15.31 -21.26 3.80
CA PHE A 163 14.04 -20.61 4.03
C PHE A 163 13.20 -21.35 5.09
N ILE A 164 12.38 -20.60 5.83
CA ILE A 164 11.46 -21.13 6.84
C ILE A 164 10.40 -21.99 6.19
N ASN A 165 9.81 -21.50 5.11
CA ASN A 165 8.75 -22.16 4.34
C ASN A 165 9.24 -22.39 2.91
N ALA A 166 9.54 -23.64 2.58
CA ALA A 166 10.04 -24.04 1.26
C ALA A 166 9.00 -23.81 0.15
N HIS A 167 7.70 -24.00 0.43
CA HIS A 167 6.63 -23.76 -0.55
C HIS A 167 6.54 -22.26 -0.91
N SER A 168 6.54 -21.38 0.09
CA SER A 168 6.58 -19.94 -0.14
C SER A 168 7.84 -19.48 -0.90
N ASN A 169 8.97 -20.16 -0.66
CA ASN A 169 10.19 -19.93 -1.45
C ASN A 169 10.00 -20.37 -2.91
N ALA A 170 9.42 -21.54 -3.15
CA ALA A 170 9.13 -22.06 -4.50
C ALA A 170 8.21 -21.09 -5.28
N ASP A 171 7.17 -20.55 -4.65
CA ASP A 171 6.28 -19.54 -5.26
C ASP A 171 7.03 -18.25 -5.63
N THR A 172 7.96 -17.83 -4.78
CA THR A 172 8.77 -16.65 -5.04
C THR A 172 9.79 -16.93 -6.15
N LEU A 173 10.41 -18.11 -6.13
CA LEU A 173 11.35 -18.55 -7.17
C LEU A 173 10.67 -18.66 -8.53
N ALA A 174 9.44 -19.19 -8.61
CA ALA A 174 8.66 -19.23 -9.84
C ALA A 174 8.46 -17.83 -10.45
N LYS A 175 8.15 -16.82 -9.62
CA LYS A 175 8.03 -15.43 -10.06
C LYS A 175 9.36 -14.86 -10.58
N ILE A 176 10.46 -15.13 -9.87
CA ILE A 176 11.80 -14.70 -10.29
C ILE A 176 12.14 -15.34 -11.65
N THR A 177 11.81 -16.60 -11.81
CA THR A 177 12.00 -17.35 -13.06
C THR A 177 11.22 -16.71 -14.21
N ASP A 178 9.94 -16.40 -13.99
CA ASP A 178 9.09 -15.74 -14.98
C ASP A 178 9.62 -14.36 -15.37
N GLU A 179 10.04 -13.56 -14.38
CA GLU A 179 10.61 -12.22 -14.60
C GLU A 179 11.94 -12.33 -15.39
N PHE A 180 12.79 -13.31 -15.07
CA PHE A 180 14.04 -13.56 -15.80
C PHE A 180 13.80 -13.96 -17.26
N TYR A 181 12.90 -14.90 -17.51
CA TYR A 181 12.65 -15.35 -18.89
C TYR A 181 11.95 -14.30 -19.74
N ARG A 182 11.09 -13.45 -19.15
CA ARG A 182 10.43 -12.33 -19.85
C ARG A 182 11.31 -11.11 -20.05
N SER A 183 12.41 -10.99 -19.31
CA SER A 183 13.26 -9.81 -19.35
C SER A 183 14.11 -9.77 -20.62
N ASP A 184 14.05 -8.64 -21.33
CA ASP A 184 14.89 -8.30 -22.50
C ASP A 184 16.05 -7.36 -22.13
N ALA A 185 16.34 -7.16 -20.83
CA ALA A 185 17.44 -6.33 -20.41
C ALA A 185 18.77 -6.83 -21.00
N PRO A 186 19.67 -5.94 -21.48
CA PRO A 186 20.91 -6.36 -22.16
C PRO A 186 21.78 -7.32 -21.34
N PHE A 187 21.90 -7.10 -20.04
CA PHE A 187 22.66 -7.96 -19.15
C PHE A 187 22.02 -9.34 -18.95
N VAL A 188 20.67 -9.43 -18.99
CA VAL A 188 19.94 -10.71 -18.91
C VAL A 188 20.15 -11.51 -20.21
N ARG A 189 20.04 -10.86 -21.37
CA ARG A 189 20.34 -11.52 -22.67
C ARG A 189 21.79 -12.01 -22.73
N SER A 190 22.72 -11.20 -22.29
CA SER A 190 24.14 -11.58 -22.22
C SER A 190 24.36 -12.80 -21.32
N PHE A 191 23.68 -12.87 -20.17
CA PHE A 191 23.75 -14.02 -19.28
C PHE A 191 23.22 -15.28 -19.98
N LYS A 192 22.01 -15.22 -20.58
CA LYS A 192 21.38 -16.34 -21.29
C LYS A 192 22.24 -16.88 -22.43
N MET A 193 23.00 -16.02 -23.11
CA MET A 193 23.90 -16.44 -24.20
C MET A 193 25.20 -17.08 -23.73
N LYS A 194 25.69 -16.65 -22.54
CA LYS A 194 27.03 -16.99 -22.07
C LYS A 194 27.05 -18.17 -21.09
N TYR A 195 26.02 -18.34 -20.30
CA TYR A 195 26.00 -19.31 -19.19
C TYR A 195 24.88 -20.34 -19.38
N SER A 196 25.16 -21.58 -18.96
CA SER A 196 24.21 -22.71 -19.01
C SER A 196 23.32 -22.80 -17.79
N ASP A 197 23.56 -22.00 -16.75
CA ASP A 197 22.78 -21.99 -15.53
C ASP A 197 21.33 -21.55 -15.81
N PRO A 198 20.32 -22.25 -15.27
CA PRO A 198 18.92 -21.96 -15.55
C PRO A 198 18.45 -20.61 -14.99
N LEU A 199 19.14 -20.09 -13.98
CA LEU A 199 18.88 -18.80 -13.36
C LEU A 199 20.19 -18.04 -13.11
N PRO A 200 20.17 -16.71 -13.13
CA PRO A 200 21.37 -15.91 -12.94
C PRO A 200 21.76 -15.82 -11.45
N PRO A 201 23.00 -15.40 -11.12
CA PRO A 201 23.37 -15.10 -9.76
C PRO A 201 22.50 -13.98 -9.16
N CYS A 202 22.41 -13.93 -7.81
CA CYS A 202 21.50 -13.03 -7.11
C CYS A 202 21.69 -11.55 -7.50
N TRP A 203 22.92 -11.09 -7.76
CA TRP A 203 23.15 -9.69 -8.19
C TRP A 203 22.57 -9.35 -9.55
N THR A 204 22.39 -10.33 -10.45
CA THR A 204 21.70 -10.16 -11.72
C THR A 204 20.17 -10.32 -11.54
N ALA A 205 19.75 -11.34 -10.79
CA ALA A 205 18.33 -11.59 -10.51
C ALA A 205 17.67 -10.41 -9.81
N PHE A 206 18.35 -9.80 -8.83
CA PHE A 206 17.79 -8.72 -8.02
C PHE A 206 17.59 -7.41 -8.78
N GLU A 207 18.24 -7.22 -9.93
CA GLU A 207 18.00 -6.06 -10.79
C GLU A 207 16.66 -6.10 -11.53
N ILE A 208 16.10 -7.29 -11.70
CA ILE A 208 14.86 -7.46 -12.50
C ILE A 208 13.62 -7.81 -11.66
N ILE A 209 13.80 -8.25 -10.41
CA ILE A 209 12.67 -8.68 -9.58
C ILE A 209 12.04 -7.52 -8.82
N SER A 210 10.76 -7.67 -8.48
CA SER A 210 10.01 -6.66 -7.73
C SER A 210 10.46 -6.52 -6.27
N PHE A 211 10.24 -5.34 -5.67
CA PHE A 211 10.47 -5.14 -4.24
C PHE A 211 9.63 -6.10 -3.38
N GLY A 212 8.45 -6.48 -3.86
CA GLY A 212 7.63 -7.52 -3.22
C GLY A 212 8.31 -8.90 -3.17
N SER A 213 9.04 -9.29 -4.21
CA SER A 213 9.82 -10.53 -4.24
C SER A 213 11.01 -10.45 -3.26
N ILE A 214 11.71 -9.31 -3.19
CA ILE A 214 12.77 -9.06 -2.20
C ILE A 214 12.22 -9.18 -0.76
N SER A 215 11.08 -8.54 -0.49
CA SER A 215 10.41 -8.63 0.82
C SER A 215 10.13 -10.07 1.22
N LYS A 216 9.59 -10.88 0.30
CA LYS A 216 9.28 -12.29 0.55
C LYS A 216 10.54 -13.13 0.81
N LEU A 217 11.61 -12.93 0.02
CA LEU A 217 12.87 -13.60 0.24
C LEU A 217 13.44 -13.28 1.63
N TYR A 218 13.49 -11.98 2.01
CA TYR A 218 14.02 -11.59 3.31
C TYR A 218 13.16 -12.11 4.47
N THR A 219 11.85 -11.94 4.41
CA THR A 219 10.95 -12.35 5.49
C THR A 219 10.97 -13.87 5.68
N ASN A 220 10.99 -14.63 4.59
CA ASN A 220 11.01 -16.08 4.62
C ASN A 220 12.42 -16.68 4.88
N PHE A 221 13.48 -15.89 4.83
CA PHE A 221 14.84 -16.36 5.14
C PHE A 221 14.92 -16.79 6.61
N LYS A 222 15.56 -17.93 6.88
CA LYS A 222 15.71 -18.45 8.25
C LYS A 222 16.42 -17.45 9.17
N PRO A 223 15.97 -17.33 10.44
CA PRO A 223 16.69 -16.56 11.44
C PRO A 223 18.14 -17.03 11.57
N GLY A 224 19.05 -16.09 11.74
CA GLY A 224 20.47 -16.40 11.88
C GLY A 224 21.36 -15.16 11.75
N ARG A 225 22.67 -15.38 11.86
CA ARG A 225 23.65 -14.29 11.85
C ARG A 225 23.52 -13.41 10.60
N SER A 226 23.50 -14.02 9.41
CA SER A 226 23.46 -13.27 8.15
C SER A 226 22.19 -12.44 7.97
N LYS A 227 21.01 -12.96 8.37
CA LYS A 227 19.74 -12.20 8.34
C LYS A 227 19.81 -11.00 9.28
N ARG A 228 20.36 -11.21 10.47
CA ARG A 228 20.55 -10.16 11.47
C ARG A 228 21.54 -9.10 11.01
N GLU A 229 22.65 -9.50 10.38
CA GLU A 229 23.64 -8.58 9.82
C GLU A 229 23.05 -7.62 8.77
N VAL A 230 22.09 -8.09 7.96
CA VAL A 230 21.35 -7.20 7.05
C VAL A 230 20.53 -6.17 7.85
N ALA A 231 19.84 -6.58 8.92
CA ALA A 231 19.01 -5.69 9.73
C ALA A 231 19.87 -4.68 10.53
N ASP A 232 20.97 -5.13 11.12
CA ASP A 232 21.92 -4.33 11.90
C ASP A 232 22.45 -3.14 11.08
N TRP A 233 22.64 -3.32 9.77
CA TRP A 233 23.08 -2.22 8.91
C TRP A 233 22.07 -1.06 8.86
N PHE A 234 20.77 -1.35 9.04
CA PHE A 234 19.71 -0.37 9.14
C PHE A 234 19.45 0.10 10.59
N GLY A 235 20.18 -0.45 11.57
CA GLY A 235 19.96 -0.17 13.00
C GLY A 235 18.69 -0.83 13.55
N LEU A 236 18.25 -1.94 12.96
CA LEU A 236 17.03 -2.66 13.30
C LEU A 236 17.35 -4.12 13.64
N ASP A 237 16.47 -4.79 14.38
CA ASP A 237 16.46 -6.25 14.44
C ASP A 237 15.77 -6.85 13.19
N ASP A 238 15.98 -8.15 12.96
CA ASP A 238 15.52 -8.85 11.76
C ASP A 238 13.99 -8.99 11.68
N THR A 239 13.28 -8.99 12.81
CA THR A 239 11.82 -9.03 12.87
C THR A 239 11.24 -7.66 12.49
N THR A 240 11.78 -6.60 13.08
CA THR A 240 11.41 -5.22 12.78
C THR A 240 11.69 -4.90 11.30
N LEU A 241 12.88 -5.23 10.79
CA LEU A 241 13.18 -5.01 9.38
C LEU A 241 12.23 -5.77 8.45
N SER A 242 11.87 -7.03 8.77
CA SER A 242 10.89 -7.81 7.99
C SER A 242 9.53 -7.11 7.92
N SER A 243 9.03 -6.60 9.05
CA SER A 243 7.77 -5.85 9.15
C SER A 243 7.84 -4.55 8.36
N TRP A 244 8.95 -3.82 8.47
CA TRP A 244 9.16 -2.55 7.76
C TRP A 244 9.21 -2.74 6.25
N ILE A 245 9.99 -3.71 5.75
CA ILE A 245 10.07 -3.99 4.31
C ILE A 245 8.67 -4.30 3.77
N HIS A 246 7.87 -5.12 4.45
CA HIS A 246 6.50 -5.44 4.03
C HIS A 246 5.64 -4.17 3.93
N SER A 247 5.70 -3.31 4.94
CA SER A 247 4.96 -2.04 4.96
C SER A 247 5.42 -1.08 3.87
N LEU A 248 6.74 -0.98 3.64
CA LEU A 248 7.33 -0.14 2.59
C LEU A 248 6.93 -0.61 1.19
N VAL A 249 6.88 -1.93 0.94
CA VAL A 249 6.34 -2.49 -0.31
C VAL A 249 4.89 -2.05 -0.53
N TYR A 250 4.05 -2.10 0.51
CA TYR A 250 2.67 -1.64 0.41
C TYR A 250 2.58 -0.16 0.04
N VAL A 251 3.31 0.70 0.75
CA VAL A 251 3.33 2.15 0.48
C VAL A 251 3.85 2.44 -0.93
N ARG A 252 4.95 1.79 -1.32
CA ARG A 252 5.52 1.91 -2.68
C ARG A 252 4.50 1.56 -3.75
N ASN A 253 3.75 0.47 -3.56
CA ASN A 253 2.73 0.04 -4.51
C ASN A 253 1.55 1.01 -4.56
N VAL A 254 1.11 1.57 -3.41
CA VAL A 254 0.10 2.65 -3.37
C VAL A 254 0.55 3.83 -4.22
N CYS A 255 1.80 4.25 -4.09
CA CYS A 255 2.36 5.38 -4.83
C CYS A 255 2.53 5.06 -6.33
N ALA A 256 3.11 3.90 -6.66
CA ALA A 256 3.38 3.48 -8.04
C ALA A 256 2.10 3.29 -8.86
N HIS A 257 1.02 2.80 -8.24
CA HIS A 257 -0.29 2.69 -8.87
C HIS A 257 -1.10 4.00 -8.83
N HIS A 258 -0.49 5.12 -8.46
CA HIS A 258 -1.12 6.43 -8.38
C HIS A 258 -2.36 6.46 -7.48
N SER A 259 -2.46 5.55 -6.52
CA SER A 259 -3.54 5.54 -5.54
C SER A 259 -3.37 6.68 -4.54
N ARG A 260 -4.49 7.14 -3.94
CA ARG A 260 -4.42 8.17 -2.91
C ARG A 260 -3.62 7.66 -1.70
N LEU A 261 -2.58 8.41 -1.33
CA LEU A 261 -1.76 8.15 -0.15
C LEU A 261 -2.24 8.95 1.06
N TRP A 262 -2.52 10.24 0.83
CA TRP A 262 -2.96 11.15 1.87
C TRP A 262 -4.28 10.70 2.51
N ASN A 263 -4.35 10.78 3.83
CA ASN A 263 -5.51 10.35 4.63
C ASN A 263 -6.00 8.92 4.30
N ARG A 264 -5.04 8.02 4.09
CA ARG A 264 -5.30 6.60 3.85
C ARG A 264 -5.10 5.81 5.15
N VAL A 265 -6.09 5.01 5.52
CA VAL A 265 -5.90 4.02 6.59
C VAL A 265 -4.97 2.93 6.06
N MET A 266 -3.80 2.79 6.66
CA MET A 266 -2.84 1.76 6.30
C MET A 266 -3.34 0.41 6.81
N ARG A 267 -3.35 -0.61 5.92
CA ARG A 267 -3.80 -1.97 6.28
C ARG A 267 -2.71 -2.79 6.96
N ILE A 268 -1.47 -2.37 6.83
CA ILE A 268 -0.29 -3.02 7.40
C ILE A 268 0.18 -2.14 8.55
N GLN A 269 0.26 -2.73 9.73
CA GLN A 269 0.81 -2.08 10.93
C GLN A 269 2.28 -2.47 11.06
N LEU A 270 3.12 -1.50 11.43
CA LEU A 270 4.50 -1.74 11.83
C LEU A 270 4.49 -2.39 13.21
N VAL A 271 5.30 -3.42 13.37
CA VAL A 271 5.57 -4.07 14.67
C VAL A 271 6.82 -3.45 15.28
#